data_d47a052b8cbbb230e39d548f2d768e18
#
_entry.id   d47a052b8cbbb230e39d548f2d768e18
#
_cell.length_a   1.000
_cell.length_b   1.000
_cell.length_c   1.000
_cell.angle_alpha   90.00
_cell.angle_beta   90.00
_cell.angle_gamma   90.00
#
_symmetry.space_group_name_H-M   'P 1'
#
loop_
_entity.id
_entity.type
_entity.pdbx_description
1 polymer ?
#
loop_
_entity_poly.entity_id
_entity_poly.type
_entity_poly.pdbx_seq_one_letter_code
_entity_poly.pdbx_strand_id
1 'polypeptide(L)'
;MKTKLTVRNLRARPVMVPFRRPPVAASGTMPACALVLIDLETEEGITGRAYVFGFMPWTLAPIAGTIAGMQEMIKGDAVAPLTLDARLRKRLTLFGTPGIAGIALAGIDMCAWDALAQAAGLPLVKLLGGEVRPVRAYNSNGLWIQPPTTVADEAEQLVAEGGFTAVKLRIGRADPLADLAAVRAVKERVGDKISVMSDFNQSLTVNDAILRGRMLDDEGLYWIEEPTRHDDYTGYARICAELRTPIQTGENLLGSFDLAEAIAADSLDYVMPDVQRIGGVTGWLRAAALAHAFGIEMSSHLFPEYSRHLLAATPTCH
;
A
#
# COMPACT_ATOMS: atom_id res chain seq x y z
N MET A 1 -8.44 -33.12 0.08
CA MET A 1 -7.76 -31.92 -0.47
C MET A 1 -7.38 -32.20 -1.92
N LYS A 2 -7.70 -31.30 -2.86
CA LYS A 2 -7.13 -31.37 -4.21
C LYS A 2 -5.65 -30.98 -4.07
N THR A 3 -4.76 -31.91 -4.30
CA THR A 3 -3.31 -31.77 -4.05
C THR A 3 -2.57 -30.96 -5.13
N LYS A 4 -3.22 -30.64 -6.24
CA LYS A 4 -2.65 -29.89 -7.35
C LYS A 4 -3.71 -28.98 -7.94
N LEU A 5 -3.40 -27.71 -8.14
CA LEU A 5 -4.16 -26.76 -8.95
C LEU A 5 -3.36 -26.44 -10.21
N THR A 6 -4.04 -26.36 -11.36
CA THR A 6 -3.42 -26.10 -12.67
C THR A 6 -4.05 -24.86 -13.29
N VAL A 7 -3.24 -23.91 -13.71
CA VAL A 7 -3.70 -22.67 -14.38
C VAL A 7 -4.35 -23.02 -15.71
N ARG A 8 -5.66 -22.72 -15.84
CA ARG A 8 -6.44 -22.88 -17.07
C ARG A 8 -6.49 -21.58 -17.87
N ASN A 9 -6.81 -20.48 -17.19
CA ASN A 9 -7.08 -19.21 -17.83
C ASN A 9 -6.85 -18.03 -16.88
N LEU A 10 -6.52 -16.84 -17.44
CA LEU A 10 -6.55 -15.57 -16.77
C LEU A 10 -7.56 -14.65 -17.44
N ARG A 11 -8.40 -14.00 -16.64
CA ARG A 11 -9.34 -13.01 -17.13
C ARG A 11 -9.11 -11.68 -16.43
N ALA A 12 -8.91 -10.63 -17.19
CA ALA A 12 -8.72 -9.26 -16.69
C ALA A 12 -9.85 -8.36 -17.21
N ARG A 13 -10.54 -7.65 -16.30
CA ARG A 13 -11.68 -6.80 -16.63
C ARG A 13 -11.46 -5.39 -16.08
N PRO A 14 -11.20 -4.41 -16.94
CA PRO A 14 -11.17 -3.00 -16.58
C PRO A 14 -12.53 -2.52 -16.07
N VAL A 15 -12.54 -1.77 -14.97
CA VAL A 15 -13.74 -1.15 -14.40
C VAL A 15 -13.42 0.23 -13.83
N MET A 16 -14.42 1.13 -13.85
CA MET A 16 -14.36 2.43 -13.19
C MET A 16 -15.41 2.46 -12.08
N VAL A 17 -14.98 2.69 -10.85
CA VAL A 17 -15.85 2.71 -9.67
C VAL A 17 -15.87 4.14 -9.10
N PRO A 18 -17.01 4.86 -9.13
CA PRO A 18 -17.09 6.19 -8.56
C PRO A 18 -16.78 6.18 -7.06
N PHE A 19 -15.97 7.13 -6.58
CA PHE A 19 -15.77 7.33 -5.15
C PHE A 19 -16.98 8.04 -4.52
N ARG A 20 -17.39 7.60 -3.33
CA ARG A 20 -18.37 8.33 -2.52
C ARG A 20 -17.80 9.64 -2.00
N ARG A 21 -16.51 9.66 -1.68
CA ARG A 21 -15.72 10.82 -1.25
C ARG A 21 -14.47 10.88 -2.15
N PRO A 22 -14.50 11.67 -3.24
CA PRO A 22 -13.37 11.77 -4.15
C PRO A 22 -12.11 12.26 -3.44
N PRO A 23 -10.97 11.56 -3.54
CA PRO A 23 -9.69 12.03 -3.03
C PRO A 23 -9.27 13.37 -3.65
N VAL A 24 -8.76 14.29 -2.80
CA VAL A 24 -8.14 15.57 -3.18
C VAL A 24 -6.79 15.65 -2.50
N ALA A 25 -5.73 15.31 -3.21
CA ALA A 25 -4.36 15.37 -2.75
C ALA A 25 -3.57 16.45 -3.50
N ALA A 26 -2.32 16.66 -3.14
CA ALA A 26 -1.42 17.59 -3.86
C ALA A 26 -1.29 17.24 -5.35
N SER A 27 -1.46 15.96 -5.72
CA SER A 27 -1.43 15.45 -7.09
C SER A 27 -2.73 15.70 -7.90
N GLY A 28 -3.81 16.20 -7.27
CA GLY A 28 -5.09 16.50 -7.91
C GLY A 28 -6.27 15.72 -7.33
N THR A 29 -7.41 15.77 -8.05
CA THR A 29 -8.68 15.14 -7.66
C THR A 29 -8.92 13.86 -8.47
N MET A 30 -9.31 12.77 -7.80
CA MET A 30 -9.65 11.49 -8.43
C MET A 30 -11.14 11.19 -8.25
N PRO A 31 -11.99 11.37 -9.26
CA PRO A 31 -13.45 11.18 -9.13
C PRO A 31 -13.89 9.72 -9.11
N ALA A 32 -13.08 8.82 -9.65
CA ALA A 32 -13.38 7.39 -9.72
C ALA A 32 -12.12 6.54 -9.58
N CYS A 33 -12.27 5.37 -8.99
CA CYS A 33 -11.23 4.36 -8.85
C CYS A 33 -11.14 3.53 -10.14
N ALA A 34 -10.01 3.60 -10.82
CA ALA A 34 -9.71 2.82 -12.02
C ALA A 34 -9.13 1.46 -11.61
N LEU A 35 -9.87 0.37 -11.77
CA LEU A 35 -9.48 -0.98 -11.34
C LEU A 35 -9.42 -1.95 -12.50
N VAL A 36 -8.55 -2.97 -12.39
CA VAL A 36 -8.63 -4.19 -13.20
C VAL A 36 -8.95 -5.35 -12.28
N LEU A 37 -10.12 -5.95 -12.46
CA LEU A 37 -10.52 -7.18 -11.76
C LEU A 37 -9.89 -8.38 -12.46
N ILE A 38 -9.32 -9.32 -11.69
CA ILE A 38 -8.56 -10.44 -12.21
C ILE A 38 -9.11 -11.73 -11.66
N ASP A 39 -9.41 -12.68 -12.55
CA ASP A 39 -9.75 -14.07 -12.22
C ASP A 39 -8.65 -15.00 -12.76
N LEU A 40 -8.06 -15.82 -11.90
CA LEU A 40 -7.22 -16.96 -12.27
C LEU A 40 -8.06 -18.23 -12.14
N GLU A 41 -8.46 -18.79 -13.26
CA GLU A 41 -9.27 -19.99 -13.32
C GLU A 41 -8.37 -21.24 -13.37
N THR A 42 -8.73 -22.28 -12.60
CA THR A 42 -7.99 -23.55 -12.58
C THR A 42 -8.76 -24.68 -13.28
N GLU A 43 -8.06 -25.70 -13.76
CA GLU A 43 -8.66 -26.91 -14.33
C GLU A 43 -9.55 -27.63 -13.30
N GLU A 44 -9.21 -27.51 -12.03
CA GLU A 44 -9.91 -28.15 -10.90
C GLU A 44 -11.18 -27.38 -10.46
N GLY A 45 -11.50 -26.26 -11.14
CA GLY A 45 -12.73 -25.48 -10.93
C GLY A 45 -12.66 -24.46 -9.79
N ILE A 46 -11.49 -24.18 -9.27
CA ILE A 46 -11.25 -23.07 -8.32
C ILE A 46 -10.90 -21.82 -9.10
N THR A 47 -11.41 -20.68 -8.66
CA THR A 47 -11.08 -19.38 -9.25
C THR A 47 -10.50 -18.46 -8.19
N GLY A 48 -9.19 -18.19 -8.28
CA GLY A 48 -8.53 -17.16 -7.49
C GLY A 48 -8.85 -15.77 -8.02
N ARG A 49 -9.13 -14.82 -7.12
CA ARG A 49 -9.57 -13.47 -7.46
C ARG A 49 -8.69 -12.41 -6.84
N ALA A 50 -8.43 -11.37 -7.61
CA ALA A 50 -7.76 -10.17 -7.15
C ALA A 50 -8.27 -8.95 -7.92
N TYR A 51 -7.80 -7.80 -7.51
CA TYR A 51 -7.90 -6.58 -8.31
C TYR A 51 -6.59 -5.80 -8.18
N VAL A 52 -6.34 -4.96 -9.17
CA VAL A 52 -5.24 -4.00 -9.12
C VAL A 52 -5.75 -2.60 -9.47
N PHE A 53 -5.09 -1.59 -8.92
CA PHE A 53 -5.45 -0.19 -9.07
C PHE A 53 -4.59 0.44 -10.16
N GLY A 54 -5.25 0.98 -11.20
CA GLY A 54 -4.57 1.61 -12.33
C GLY A 54 -4.21 3.08 -12.10
N PHE A 55 -4.74 3.72 -11.05
CA PHE A 55 -4.63 5.15 -10.76
C PHE A 55 -5.27 6.04 -11.83
N MET A 56 -4.93 5.84 -13.09
CA MET A 56 -5.45 6.63 -14.23
C MET A 56 -6.27 5.74 -15.18
N PRO A 57 -7.41 6.24 -15.75
CA PRO A 57 -8.26 5.43 -16.62
C PRO A 57 -7.54 4.84 -17.85
N TRP A 58 -6.57 5.58 -18.41
CA TRP A 58 -5.82 5.14 -19.59
C TRP A 58 -4.88 3.96 -19.33
N THR A 59 -4.53 3.67 -18.08
CA THR A 59 -3.65 2.53 -17.72
C THR A 59 -4.39 1.20 -17.69
N LEU A 60 -5.72 1.21 -17.62
CA LEU A 60 -6.53 0.00 -17.47
C LEU A 60 -6.35 -0.99 -18.62
N ALA A 61 -6.42 -0.51 -19.86
CA ALA A 61 -6.23 -1.34 -21.03
C ALA A 61 -4.80 -1.92 -21.14
N PRO A 62 -3.73 -1.13 -20.94
CA PRO A 62 -2.37 -1.66 -20.85
C PRO A 62 -2.18 -2.72 -19.75
N ILE A 63 -2.72 -2.52 -18.55
CA ILE A 63 -2.63 -3.51 -17.46
C ILE A 63 -3.35 -4.80 -17.85
N ALA A 64 -4.59 -4.72 -18.34
CA ALA A 64 -5.36 -5.88 -18.75
C ALA A 64 -4.69 -6.63 -19.91
N GLY A 65 -4.15 -5.91 -20.90
CA GLY A 65 -3.39 -6.47 -22.01
C GLY A 65 -2.11 -7.17 -21.55
N THR A 66 -1.41 -6.62 -20.57
CA THR A 66 -0.21 -7.22 -19.98
C THR A 66 -0.54 -8.54 -19.27
N ILE A 67 -1.64 -8.57 -18.47
CA ILE A 67 -2.11 -9.80 -17.82
C ILE A 67 -2.47 -10.86 -18.87
N ALA A 68 -3.21 -10.49 -19.92
CA ALA A 68 -3.55 -11.40 -21.01
C ALA A 68 -2.31 -11.97 -21.73
N GLY A 69 -1.30 -11.14 -21.97
CA GLY A 69 -0.03 -11.57 -22.55
C GLY A 69 0.76 -12.54 -21.66
N MET A 70 0.62 -12.41 -20.33
CA MET A 70 1.28 -13.32 -19.38
C MET A 70 0.58 -14.68 -19.27
N GLN A 71 -0.70 -14.78 -19.65
CA GLN A 71 -1.46 -16.03 -19.60
C GLN A 71 -0.75 -17.18 -20.31
N GLU A 72 -0.28 -16.95 -21.55
CA GLU A 72 0.39 -17.98 -22.35
C GLU A 72 1.73 -18.44 -21.75
N MET A 73 2.29 -17.65 -20.82
CA MET A 73 3.54 -17.99 -20.14
C MET A 73 3.35 -18.97 -18.99
N ILE A 74 2.11 -19.08 -18.46
CA ILE A 74 1.80 -19.86 -17.25
C ILE A 74 0.65 -20.85 -17.41
N LYS A 75 -0.06 -20.84 -18.53
CA LYS A 75 -1.14 -21.80 -18.83
C LYS A 75 -0.63 -23.23 -18.75
N GLY A 76 -1.35 -24.10 -18.03
CA GLY A 76 -0.96 -25.48 -17.76
C GLY A 76 0.04 -25.66 -16.62
N ASP A 77 0.57 -24.58 -16.06
CA ASP A 77 1.46 -24.66 -14.90
C ASP A 77 0.68 -24.95 -13.60
N ALA A 78 1.40 -25.48 -12.62
CA ALA A 78 0.85 -25.57 -11.26
C ALA A 78 0.63 -24.19 -10.66
N VAL A 79 -0.47 -23.99 -9.92
CA VAL A 79 -0.70 -22.78 -9.11
C VAL A 79 0.24 -22.84 -7.90
N ALA A 80 1.48 -22.42 -8.11
CA ALA A 80 2.54 -22.34 -7.11
C ALA A 80 3.08 -20.90 -7.13
N PRO A 81 2.57 -19.98 -6.29
CA PRO A 81 2.81 -18.54 -6.41
C PRO A 81 4.30 -18.17 -6.50
N LEU A 82 5.13 -18.71 -5.62
CA LEU A 82 6.58 -18.45 -5.63
C LEU A 82 7.24 -18.86 -6.95
N THR A 83 6.83 -19.99 -7.51
CA THR A 83 7.37 -20.51 -8.78
C THR A 83 6.84 -19.69 -9.97
N LEU A 84 5.56 -19.33 -9.95
CA LEU A 84 4.95 -18.48 -10.99
C LEU A 84 5.60 -17.09 -11.01
N ASP A 85 5.77 -16.45 -9.85
CA ASP A 85 6.46 -15.16 -9.72
C ASP A 85 7.89 -15.24 -10.30
N ALA A 86 8.68 -16.22 -9.88
CA ALA A 86 10.05 -16.40 -10.37
C ALA A 86 10.10 -16.65 -11.88
N ARG A 87 9.20 -17.45 -12.42
CA ARG A 87 9.11 -17.74 -13.86
C ARG A 87 8.75 -16.51 -14.67
N LEU A 88 7.71 -15.76 -14.27
CA LEU A 88 7.27 -14.57 -14.96
C LEU A 88 8.35 -13.48 -14.91
N ARG A 89 8.97 -13.23 -13.75
CA ARG A 89 10.09 -12.28 -13.63
C ARG A 89 11.26 -12.66 -14.55
N LYS A 90 11.63 -13.95 -14.62
CA LYS A 90 12.67 -14.43 -15.52
C LYS A 90 12.33 -14.15 -17.00
N ARG A 91 11.07 -14.33 -17.41
CA ARG A 91 10.60 -14.02 -18.77
C ARG A 91 10.66 -12.53 -19.08
N LEU A 92 10.50 -11.68 -18.07
CA LEU A 92 10.50 -10.23 -18.19
C LEU A 92 11.87 -9.58 -17.96
N THR A 93 12.95 -10.36 -17.83
CA THR A 93 14.29 -9.84 -17.49
C THR A 93 14.74 -8.70 -18.39
N LEU A 94 14.52 -8.79 -19.70
CA LEU A 94 14.91 -7.75 -20.66
C LEU A 94 13.94 -6.57 -20.71
N PHE A 95 12.67 -6.79 -20.36
CA PHE A 95 11.64 -5.76 -20.35
C PHE A 95 11.66 -4.95 -19.04
N GLY A 96 12.00 -5.62 -17.95
CA GLY A 96 11.90 -5.07 -16.59
C GLY A 96 10.52 -5.31 -15.96
N THR A 97 10.49 -5.21 -14.62
CA THR A 97 9.26 -5.42 -13.84
C THR A 97 8.66 -4.15 -13.22
N PRO A 98 9.30 -2.96 -13.21
CA PRO A 98 8.67 -1.75 -12.70
C PRO A 98 7.39 -1.36 -13.46
N GLY A 99 6.51 -0.61 -12.79
CA GLY A 99 5.30 -0.06 -13.41
C GLY A 99 4.25 -1.12 -13.76
N ILE A 100 3.65 -1.01 -14.95
CA ILE A 100 2.52 -1.85 -15.40
C ILE A 100 2.83 -3.35 -15.34
N ALA A 101 4.04 -3.76 -15.68
CA ALA A 101 4.45 -5.16 -15.62
C ALA A 101 4.42 -5.69 -14.18
N GLY A 102 4.95 -4.93 -13.22
CA GLY A 102 4.93 -5.29 -11.79
C GLY A 102 3.51 -5.34 -11.23
N ILE A 103 2.66 -4.39 -11.60
CA ILE A 103 1.24 -4.39 -11.22
C ILE A 103 0.52 -5.64 -11.74
N ALA A 104 0.74 -6.01 -13.00
CA ALA A 104 0.17 -7.22 -13.58
C ALA A 104 0.67 -8.50 -12.89
N LEU A 105 1.98 -8.59 -12.61
CA LEU A 105 2.59 -9.69 -11.86
C LEU A 105 1.97 -9.83 -10.46
N ALA A 106 1.85 -8.72 -9.74
CA ALA A 106 1.27 -8.71 -8.40
C ALA A 106 -0.19 -9.17 -8.40
N GLY A 107 -0.99 -8.74 -9.39
CA GLY A 107 -2.37 -9.19 -9.55
C GLY A 107 -2.47 -10.70 -9.79
N ILE A 108 -1.61 -11.27 -10.62
CA ILE A 108 -1.54 -12.73 -10.87
C ILE A 108 -1.10 -13.47 -9.59
N ASP A 109 -0.12 -12.95 -8.89
CA ASP A 109 0.38 -13.52 -7.62
C ASP A 109 -0.73 -13.55 -6.56
N MET A 110 -1.44 -12.44 -6.37
CA MET A 110 -2.57 -12.36 -5.44
C MET A 110 -3.67 -13.38 -5.80
N CYS A 111 -4.02 -13.52 -7.08
CA CYS A 111 -4.97 -14.55 -7.54
C CYS A 111 -4.48 -15.97 -7.23
N ALA A 112 -3.20 -16.25 -7.43
CA ALA A 112 -2.62 -17.56 -7.18
C ALA A 112 -2.67 -17.93 -5.68
N TRP A 113 -2.36 -17.00 -4.81
CA TRP A 113 -2.48 -17.18 -3.35
C TRP A 113 -3.93 -17.34 -2.91
N ASP A 114 -4.88 -16.58 -3.48
CA ASP A 114 -6.31 -16.72 -3.19
C ASP A 114 -6.83 -18.10 -3.63
N ALA A 115 -6.43 -18.57 -4.82
CA ALA A 115 -6.79 -19.91 -5.29
C ALA A 115 -6.30 -21.02 -4.34
N LEU A 116 -5.07 -20.91 -3.84
CA LEU A 116 -4.52 -21.86 -2.86
C LEU A 116 -5.29 -21.82 -1.54
N ALA A 117 -5.62 -20.63 -1.05
CA ALA A 117 -6.38 -20.44 0.19
C ALA A 117 -7.76 -21.09 0.08
N GLN A 118 -8.47 -20.86 -1.03
CA GLN A 118 -9.76 -21.50 -1.33
C GLN A 118 -9.65 -23.03 -1.42
N ALA A 119 -8.61 -23.54 -2.11
CA ALA A 119 -8.39 -24.99 -2.21
C ALA A 119 -8.11 -25.66 -0.86
N ALA A 120 -7.42 -24.94 0.03
CA ALA A 120 -7.14 -25.39 1.38
C ALA A 120 -8.35 -25.25 2.32
N GLY A 121 -9.39 -24.48 1.93
CA GLY A 121 -10.51 -24.13 2.80
C GLY A 121 -10.10 -23.22 3.96
N LEU A 122 -9.04 -22.43 3.78
CA LEU A 122 -8.46 -21.55 4.81
C LEU A 122 -8.51 -20.09 4.38
N PRO A 123 -8.71 -19.14 5.31
CA PRO A 123 -8.44 -17.74 5.03
C PRO A 123 -6.93 -17.55 4.79
N LEU A 124 -6.57 -16.57 3.95
CA LEU A 124 -5.18 -16.35 3.54
C LEU A 124 -4.22 -16.21 4.74
N VAL A 125 -4.60 -15.50 5.80
CA VAL A 125 -3.79 -15.38 7.02
C VAL A 125 -3.39 -16.73 7.60
N LYS A 126 -4.29 -17.72 7.61
CA LYS A 126 -4.01 -19.08 8.12
C LYS A 126 -3.10 -19.86 7.17
N LEU A 127 -3.30 -19.70 5.86
CA LEU A 127 -2.41 -20.31 4.86
C LEU A 127 -0.98 -19.79 4.98
N LEU A 128 -0.81 -18.52 5.34
CA LEU A 128 0.49 -17.88 5.58
C LEU A 128 1.11 -18.22 6.95
N GLY A 129 0.43 -19.04 7.77
CA GLY A 129 0.92 -19.42 9.10
C GLY A 129 0.62 -18.41 10.20
N GLY A 130 -0.17 -17.37 9.89
CA GLY A 130 -0.60 -16.36 10.85
C GLY A 130 -1.87 -16.77 11.62
N GLU A 131 -2.27 -15.91 12.55
CA GLU A 131 -3.47 -16.06 13.36
C GLU A 131 -4.54 -15.03 12.99
N VAL A 132 -5.82 -15.45 13.01
CA VAL A 132 -6.94 -14.50 12.86
C VAL A 132 -7.03 -13.67 14.14
N ARG A 133 -6.64 -12.43 14.05
CA ARG A 133 -6.62 -11.46 15.15
C ARG A 133 -7.07 -10.07 14.68
N PRO A 134 -7.53 -9.21 15.57
CA PRO A 134 -7.71 -7.79 15.25
C PRO A 134 -6.39 -7.18 14.76
N VAL A 135 -6.48 -6.34 13.73
CA VAL A 135 -5.39 -5.51 13.24
C VAL A 135 -5.79 -4.06 13.48
N ARG A 136 -4.89 -3.26 14.03
CA ARG A 136 -5.11 -1.83 14.22
C ARG A 136 -5.38 -1.18 12.86
N ALA A 137 -6.37 -0.30 12.81
CA ALA A 137 -6.73 0.39 11.58
C ALA A 137 -6.88 1.90 11.86
N TYR A 138 -6.54 2.69 10.86
CA TYR A 138 -6.81 4.12 10.86
C TYR A 138 -7.75 4.49 9.71
N ASN A 139 -8.53 5.56 9.89
CA ASN A 139 -9.39 6.06 8.82
C ASN A 139 -8.64 7.12 8.01
N SER A 140 -8.39 6.83 6.74
CA SER A 140 -7.76 7.76 5.79
C SER A 140 -8.70 8.14 4.62
N ASN A 141 -10.02 7.89 4.79
CA ASN A 141 -11.04 8.15 3.76
C ASN A 141 -11.58 9.57 3.84
N GLY A 142 -10.70 10.55 3.96
CA GLY A 142 -11.01 11.96 4.11
C GLY A 142 -9.78 12.75 4.53
N LEU A 143 -10.00 13.87 5.20
CA LEU A 143 -8.97 14.81 5.68
C LEU A 143 -8.04 15.29 4.56
N TRP A 144 -8.64 15.52 3.39
CA TRP A 144 -7.95 16.08 2.23
C TRP A 144 -7.53 17.53 2.49
N ILE A 145 -6.75 18.12 1.60
CA ILE A 145 -6.30 19.51 1.75
C ILE A 145 -7.50 20.47 1.70
N GLN A 146 -7.96 20.92 2.86
CA GLN A 146 -9.11 21.76 3.12
C GLN A 146 -8.78 22.77 4.23
N PRO A 147 -9.66 23.77 4.51
CA PRO A 147 -9.47 24.67 5.65
C PRO A 147 -9.37 23.92 6.99
N PRO A 148 -8.56 24.41 7.96
CA PRO A 148 -8.33 23.75 9.25
C PRO A 148 -9.62 23.38 10.02
N THR A 149 -10.62 24.24 10.03
CA THR A 149 -11.91 23.98 10.69
C THR A 149 -12.67 22.84 10.04
N THR A 150 -12.68 22.78 8.70
CA THR A 150 -13.36 21.73 7.93
C THR A 150 -12.73 20.38 8.18
N VAL A 151 -11.39 20.28 8.15
CA VAL A 151 -10.71 18.99 8.41
C VAL A 151 -10.87 18.53 9.85
N ALA A 152 -10.99 19.43 10.82
CA ALA A 152 -11.25 19.10 12.23
C ALA A 152 -12.64 18.48 12.40
N ASP A 153 -13.69 19.08 11.81
CA ASP A 153 -15.05 18.54 11.82
C ASP A 153 -15.14 17.17 11.13
N GLU A 154 -14.44 17.01 9.99
CA GLU A 154 -14.37 15.75 9.27
C GLU A 154 -13.62 14.67 10.09
N ALA A 155 -12.56 15.04 10.82
CA ALA A 155 -11.81 14.10 11.65
C ALA A 155 -12.69 13.47 12.74
N GLU A 156 -13.51 14.27 13.41
CA GLU A 156 -14.47 13.77 14.40
C GLU A 156 -15.47 12.78 13.78
N GLN A 157 -15.99 13.09 12.59
CA GLN A 157 -16.89 12.19 11.85
C GLN A 157 -16.21 10.88 11.48
N LEU A 158 -14.96 10.93 10.97
CA LEU A 158 -14.20 9.75 10.56
C LEU A 158 -13.86 8.83 11.74
N VAL A 159 -13.58 9.39 12.91
CA VAL A 159 -13.41 8.62 14.18
C VAL A 159 -14.72 7.92 14.54
N ALA A 160 -15.86 8.63 14.45
CA ALA A 160 -17.17 8.09 14.82
C ALA A 160 -17.68 7.01 13.85
N GLU A 161 -17.32 7.04 12.58
CA GLU A 161 -17.81 6.11 11.53
C GLU A 161 -17.56 4.62 11.87
N GLY A 162 -16.50 4.29 12.57
CA GLY A 162 -16.16 2.90 12.87
C GLY A 162 -15.45 2.72 14.21
N GLY A 163 -15.49 3.74 15.07
CA GLY A 163 -14.76 3.73 16.34
C GLY A 163 -13.25 3.66 16.14
N PHE A 164 -12.74 4.31 15.10
CA PHE A 164 -11.31 4.35 14.83
C PHE A 164 -10.54 5.08 15.91
N THR A 165 -9.37 4.59 16.24
CA THR A 165 -8.44 5.20 17.20
C THR A 165 -7.31 5.97 16.52
N ALA A 166 -7.38 6.12 15.21
CA ALA A 166 -6.37 6.80 14.41
C ALA A 166 -6.96 7.36 13.11
N VAL A 167 -6.43 8.50 12.64
CA VAL A 167 -6.78 9.15 11.38
C VAL A 167 -5.54 9.71 10.69
N LYS A 168 -5.56 9.80 9.36
CA LYS A 168 -4.46 10.35 8.56
C LYS A 168 -4.88 11.63 7.84
N LEU A 169 -4.19 12.74 8.10
CA LEU A 169 -4.40 14.07 7.55
C LEU A 169 -3.46 14.35 6.37
N ARG A 170 -4.01 14.85 5.24
CA ARG A 170 -3.17 15.34 4.13
C ARG A 170 -2.74 16.77 4.39
N ILE A 171 -1.42 16.97 4.24
CA ILE A 171 -0.75 18.28 4.38
C ILE A 171 0.11 18.55 3.14
N GLY A 172 0.71 19.72 3.05
CA GLY A 172 1.46 20.18 1.87
C GLY A 172 0.84 21.42 1.23
N ARG A 173 0.15 22.24 2.05
CA ARG A 173 -0.35 23.55 1.63
C ARG A 173 0.81 24.47 1.29
N ALA A 174 0.54 25.52 0.48
CA ALA A 174 1.57 26.50 0.13
C ALA A 174 2.18 27.16 1.37
N ASP A 175 1.35 27.54 2.35
CA ASP A 175 1.78 28.07 3.63
C ASP A 175 2.01 26.96 4.66
N PRO A 176 3.23 26.78 5.17
CA PRO A 176 3.53 25.82 6.23
C PRO A 176 2.74 26.05 7.54
N LEU A 177 2.43 27.30 7.87
CA LEU A 177 1.63 27.63 9.05
C LEU A 177 0.19 27.13 8.93
N ALA A 178 -0.35 27.05 7.71
CA ALA A 178 -1.67 26.48 7.47
C ALA A 178 -1.69 24.95 7.66
N ASP A 179 -0.59 24.24 7.39
CA ASP A 179 -0.44 22.82 7.71
C ASP A 179 -0.39 22.61 9.23
N LEU A 180 0.42 23.41 9.94
CA LEU A 180 0.49 23.37 11.39
C LEU A 180 -0.86 23.67 12.04
N ALA A 181 -1.59 24.69 11.55
CA ALA A 181 -2.93 25.02 12.04
C ALA A 181 -3.93 23.86 11.80
N ALA A 182 -3.85 23.16 10.66
CA ALA A 182 -4.70 22.01 10.37
C ALA A 182 -4.40 20.84 11.31
N VAL A 183 -3.13 20.52 11.56
CA VAL A 183 -2.72 19.47 12.51
C VAL A 183 -3.26 19.79 13.92
N ARG A 184 -3.07 21.01 14.41
CA ARG A 184 -3.55 21.43 15.73
C ARG A 184 -5.08 21.37 15.84
N ALA A 185 -5.80 21.87 14.83
CA ALA A 185 -7.25 21.83 14.81
C ALA A 185 -7.82 20.41 14.84
N VAL A 186 -7.21 19.47 14.10
CA VAL A 186 -7.58 18.05 14.14
C VAL A 186 -7.31 17.47 15.53
N LYS A 187 -6.11 17.64 16.07
CA LYS A 187 -5.73 17.08 17.37
C LYS A 187 -6.60 17.63 18.52
N GLU A 188 -6.86 18.92 18.53
CA GLU A 188 -7.76 19.55 19.50
C GLU A 188 -9.18 18.94 19.44
N ARG A 189 -9.69 18.70 18.21
CA ARG A 189 -11.04 18.15 18.01
C ARG A 189 -11.16 16.68 18.42
N VAL A 190 -10.20 15.84 18.05
CA VAL A 190 -10.29 14.38 18.31
C VAL A 190 -9.73 13.98 19.67
N GLY A 191 -8.89 14.82 20.28
CA GLY A 191 -8.27 14.60 21.59
C GLY A 191 -7.12 13.59 21.60
N ASP A 192 -6.44 13.47 22.72
CA ASP A 192 -5.17 12.73 22.87
C ASP A 192 -5.28 11.22 22.70
N LYS A 193 -6.49 10.66 22.76
CA LYS A 193 -6.71 9.21 22.60
C LYS A 193 -6.68 8.76 21.12
N ILE A 194 -6.75 9.70 20.19
CA ILE A 194 -6.73 9.43 18.75
C ILE A 194 -5.35 9.75 18.20
N SER A 195 -4.70 8.75 17.61
CA SER A 195 -3.44 8.96 16.90
C SER A 195 -3.69 9.71 15.60
N VAL A 196 -2.94 10.79 15.38
CA VAL A 196 -3.00 11.56 14.14
C VAL A 196 -1.71 11.34 13.35
N MET A 197 -1.84 10.92 12.10
CA MET A 197 -0.76 10.80 11.13
C MET A 197 -0.89 11.90 10.09
N SER A 198 0.22 12.26 9.46
CA SER A 198 0.22 13.22 8.37
C SER A 198 0.85 12.64 7.11
N ASP A 199 0.44 13.15 5.94
CA ASP A 199 0.90 12.69 4.64
C ASP A 199 1.10 13.88 3.70
N PHE A 200 2.32 14.04 3.20
CA PHE A 200 2.71 15.08 2.25
C PHE A 200 2.55 14.64 0.78
N ASN A 201 2.31 13.34 0.52
CA ASN A 201 2.20 12.79 -0.84
C ASN A 201 3.33 13.27 -1.76
N GLN A 202 4.57 13.24 -1.30
CA GLN A 202 5.81 13.56 -2.05
C GLN A 202 5.90 15.02 -2.55
N SER A 203 5.22 15.96 -1.90
CA SER A 203 5.07 17.33 -2.42
C SER A 203 6.25 18.27 -2.11
N LEU A 204 7.19 17.88 -1.26
CA LEU A 204 8.24 18.76 -0.75
C LEU A 204 9.62 18.44 -1.32
N THR A 205 10.49 19.47 -1.34
CA THR A 205 11.93 19.25 -1.42
C THR A 205 12.46 18.73 -0.07
N VAL A 206 13.62 18.09 -0.05
CA VAL A 206 14.24 17.60 1.19
C VAL A 206 14.41 18.73 2.22
N ASN A 207 14.84 19.92 1.79
CA ASN A 207 15.02 21.05 2.70
C ASN A 207 13.68 21.55 3.27
N ASP A 208 12.63 21.65 2.43
CA ASP A 208 11.29 22.04 2.89
C ASP A 208 10.71 20.96 3.84
N ALA A 209 10.95 19.69 3.56
CA ALA A 209 10.53 18.59 4.41
C ALA A 209 11.16 18.69 5.82
N ILE A 210 12.46 18.99 5.91
CA ILE A 210 13.14 19.21 7.18
C ILE A 210 12.58 20.43 7.90
N LEU A 211 12.42 21.56 7.20
CA LEU A 211 11.91 22.79 7.81
C LEU A 211 10.47 22.60 8.35
N ARG A 212 9.59 22.04 7.54
CA ARG A 212 8.18 21.81 7.94
C ARG A 212 8.08 20.70 8.98
N GLY A 213 8.85 19.62 8.87
CA GLY A 213 8.89 18.54 9.83
C GLY A 213 9.29 19.04 11.22
N ARG A 214 10.32 19.90 11.33
CA ARG A 214 10.70 20.52 12.61
C ARG A 214 9.58 21.36 13.24
N MET A 215 8.73 21.99 12.43
CA MET A 215 7.54 22.71 12.94
C MET A 215 6.49 21.75 13.50
N LEU A 216 6.47 20.50 13.02
CA LEU A 216 5.52 19.46 13.41
C LEU A 216 6.02 18.52 14.51
N ASP A 217 7.32 18.54 14.83
CA ASP A 217 7.97 17.63 15.77
C ASP A 217 7.40 17.68 17.20
N ASP A 218 6.86 18.82 17.61
CA ASP A 218 6.26 18.99 18.95
C ASP A 218 4.74 18.78 18.97
N GLU A 219 4.15 18.51 17.81
CA GLU A 219 2.70 18.33 17.68
C GLU A 219 2.25 16.89 18.01
N GLY A 220 3.17 15.95 18.26
CA GLY A 220 2.87 14.57 18.65
C GLY A 220 2.12 13.79 17.55
N LEU A 221 2.53 13.95 16.30
CA LEU A 221 2.10 13.09 15.20
C LEU A 221 2.64 11.68 15.38
N TYR A 222 1.88 10.69 14.97
CA TYR A 222 2.33 9.29 15.02
C TYR A 222 3.39 9.00 13.97
N TRP A 223 3.23 9.57 12.75
CA TRP A 223 4.26 9.65 11.72
C TRP A 223 4.02 10.81 10.76
N ILE A 224 5.08 11.16 10.02
CA ILE A 224 5.02 11.97 8.80
C ILE A 224 5.26 11.03 7.61
N GLU A 225 4.30 10.99 6.66
CA GLU A 225 4.33 10.10 5.50
C GLU A 225 4.76 10.84 4.25
N GLU A 226 5.61 10.21 3.46
CA GLU A 226 6.09 10.63 2.14
C GLU A 226 6.37 12.14 2.01
N PRO A 227 7.26 12.72 2.84
CA PRO A 227 7.55 14.16 2.75
C PRO A 227 8.18 14.58 1.42
N THR A 228 9.01 13.74 0.80
CA THR A 228 9.70 14.01 -0.47
C THR A 228 9.52 12.87 -1.48
N ARG A 229 10.14 12.93 -2.64
CA ARG A 229 10.09 11.88 -3.68
C ARG A 229 10.48 10.52 -3.12
N HIS A 230 9.67 9.51 -3.37
CA HIS A 230 9.83 8.15 -2.83
C HIS A 230 11.17 7.46 -3.19
N ASP A 231 11.82 7.87 -4.28
CA ASP A 231 13.07 7.30 -4.79
C ASP A 231 14.34 8.08 -4.36
N ASP A 232 14.19 9.12 -3.52
CA ASP A 232 15.31 9.87 -2.96
C ASP A 232 15.70 9.33 -1.56
N TYR A 233 16.26 8.12 -1.52
CA TYR A 233 16.67 7.49 -0.25
C TYR A 233 17.68 8.31 0.54
N THR A 234 18.60 9.00 -0.13
CA THR A 234 19.56 9.91 0.53
C THR A 234 18.85 11.10 1.16
N GLY A 235 17.86 11.65 0.47
CA GLY A 235 17.02 12.73 0.99
C GLY A 235 16.22 12.29 2.21
N TYR A 236 15.61 11.10 2.16
CA TYR A 236 14.89 10.51 3.29
C TYR A 236 15.81 10.27 4.49
N ALA A 237 17.01 9.72 4.29
CA ALA A 237 17.97 9.52 5.37
C ALA A 237 18.30 10.83 6.10
N ARG A 238 18.46 11.94 5.35
CA ARG A 238 18.64 13.26 5.94
C ARG A 238 17.43 13.74 6.72
N ILE A 239 16.21 13.48 6.21
CA ILE A 239 14.97 13.86 6.89
C ILE A 239 14.82 13.07 8.18
N CYS A 240 14.99 11.73 8.16
CA CYS A 240 14.96 10.88 9.35
C CYS A 240 15.97 11.31 10.42
N ALA A 241 17.21 11.68 10.02
CA ALA A 241 18.25 12.13 10.95
C ALA A 241 17.94 13.50 11.61
N GLU A 242 17.12 14.34 10.98
CA GLU A 242 16.85 15.71 11.40
C GLU A 242 15.54 15.87 12.19
N LEU A 243 14.62 14.91 12.08
CA LEU A 243 13.31 14.97 12.70
C LEU A 243 13.18 13.97 13.85
N ARG A 244 12.34 14.31 14.83
CA ARG A 244 11.97 13.42 15.95
C ARG A 244 10.72 12.61 15.67
N THR A 245 9.82 13.17 14.87
CA THR A 245 8.61 12.49 14.42
C THR A 245 9.01 11.39 13.43
N PRO A 246 8.60 10.14 13.64
CA PRO A 246 8.94 9.04 12.75
C PRO A 246 8.52 9.30 11.31
N ILE A 247 9.35 8.89 10.37
CA ILE A 247 9.08 8.98 8.93
C ILE A 247 8.56 7.65 8.42
N GLN A 248 7.37 7.67 7.82
CA GLN A 248 6.78 6.52 7.14
C GLN A 248 6.87 6.67 5.63
N THR A 249 7.32 5.61 4.97
CA THR A 249 7.34 5.53 3.51
C THR A 249 7.13 4.07 3.08
N GLY A 250 7.01 3.83 1.79
CA GLY A 250 7.00 2.46 1.25
C GLY A 250 5.85 2.13 0.34
N GLU A 251 4.81 2.95 0.24
CA GLU A 251 3.69 2.70 -0.68
C GLU A 251 4.15 2.66 -2.15
N ASN A 252 5.27 3.30 -2.46
CA ASN A 252 5.84 3.40 -3.80
C ASN A 252 7.04 2.47 -4.04
N LEU A 253 7.44 1.62 -3.09
CA LEU A 253 8.52 0.64 -3.27
C LEU A 253 8.13 -0.47 -4.26
N LEU A 254 8.98 -0.73 -5.25
CA LEU A 254 8.74 -1.66 -6.35
C LEU A 254 9.42 -3.02 -6.11
N GLY A 255 9.06 -3.65 -5.01
CA GLY A 255 9.60 -4.94 -4.61
C GLY A 255 10.58 -4.87 -3.44
N SER A 256 11.05 -6.04 -3.01
CA SER A 256 11.90 -6.17 -1.82
C SER A 256 13.31 -5.61 -2.01
N PHE A 257 13.77 -5.40 -3.24
CA PHE A 257 15.09 -4.78 -3.48
C PHE A 257 15.07 -3.29 -3.14
N ASP A 258 14.03 -2.56 -3.55
CA ASP A 258 13.88 -1.16 -3.18
C ASP A 258 13.79 -0.99 -1.66
N LEU A 259 13.07 -1.90 -0.97
CA LEU A 259 13.03 -1.90 0.48
C LEU A 259 14.42 -2.16 1.10
N ALA A 260 15.19 -3.08 0.55
CA ALA A 260 16.54 -3.35 1.04
C ALA A 260 17.46 -2.12 0.87
N GLU A 261 17.35 -1.41 -0.25
CA GLU A 261 18.09 -0.16 -0.49
C GLU A 261 17.64 0.95 0.46
N ALA A 262 16.33 1.10 0.70
CA ALA A 262 15.78 2.06 1.64
C ALA A 262 16.28 1.82 3.07
N ILE A 263 16.30 0.56 3.51
CA ILE A 263 16.84 0.15 4.82
C ILE A 263 18.34 0.44 4.90
N ALA A 264 19.11 0.05 3.88
CA ALA A 264 20.55 0.26 3.86
C ALA A 264 20.96 1.74 3.87
N ALA A 265 20.07 2.62 3.43
CA ALA A 265 20.25 4.06 3.45
C ALA A 265 19.75 4.74 4.73
N ASP A 266 19.20 4.01 5.71
CA ASP A 266 18.53 4.56 6.90
C ASP A 266 17.44 5.58 6.54
N SER A 267 16.64 5.27 5.50
CA SER A 267 15.73 6.22 4.87
C SER A 267 14.27 6.12 5.35
N LEU A 268 14.01 5.37 6.43
CA LEU A 268 12.67 5.20 6.99
C LEU A 268 12.73 4.71 8.44
N ASP A 269 11.74 5.13 9.25
CA ASP A 269 11.52 4.59 10.59
C ASP A 269 10.44 3.51 10.55
N TYR A 270 9.40 3.70 9.74
CA TYR A 270 8.32 2.74 9.49
C TYR A 270 8.16 2.46 8.00
N VAL A 271 7.73 1.25 7.66
CA VAL A 271 7.49 0.88 6.26
C VAL A 271 6.01 0.56 6.01
N MET A 272 5.46 1.08 4.91
CA MET A 272 4.06 0.90 4.50
C MET A 272 3.94 0.40 3.06
N PRO A 273 4.24 -0.87 2.77
CA PRO A 273 4.16 -1.37 1.40
C PRO A 273 2.73 -1.40 0.87
N ASP A 274 2.59 -1.09 -0.41
CA ASP A 274 1.41 -1.39 -1.20
C ASP A 274 1.53 -2.81 -1.76
N VAL A 275 0.52 -3.67 -1.54
CA VAL A 275 0.61 -5.08 -1.93
C VAL A 275 0.80 -5.27 -3.44
N GLN A 276 0.24 -4.40 -4.28
CA GLN A 276 0.45 -4.51 -5.72
C GLN A 276 1.83 -4.03 -6.16
N ARG A 277 2.40 -3.01 -5.50
CA ARG A 277 3.72 -2.45 -5.87
C ARG A 277 4.86 -3.28 -5.32
N ILE A 278 4.72 -3.78 -4.11
CA ILE A 278 5.73 -4.66 -3.48
C ILE A 278 5.85 -6.02 -4.16
N GLY A 279 4.89 -6.39 -5.05
CA GLY A 279 4.92 -7.61 -5.83
C GLY A 279 3.99 -8.72 -5.34
N GLY A 280 2.77 -8.35 -4.93
CA GLY A 280 1.74 -9.26 -4.48
C GLY A 280 2.01 -9.80 -3.07
N VAL A 281 1.35 -10.89 -2.72
CA VAL A 281 1.55 -11.59 -1.45
C VAL A 281 2.98 -12.12 -1.33
N THR A 282 3.53 -12.65 -2.41
CA THR A 282 4.93 -13.13 -2.46
C THR A 282 5.92 -12.01 -2.17
N GLY A 283 5.73 -10.84 -2.76
CA GLY A 283 6.55 -9.65 -2.50
C GLY A 283 6.42 -9.15 -1.07
N TRP A 284 5.18 -9.15 -0.55
CA TRP A 284 4.91 -8.79 0.85
C TRP A 284 5.65 -9.69 1.85
N LEU A 285 5.63 -11.01 1.64
CA LEU A 285 6.34 -11.95 2.53
C LEU A 285 7.85 -11.68 2.56
N ARG A 286 8.44 -11.33 1.42
CA ARG A 286 9.85 -10.93 1.35
C ARG A 286 10.11 -9.61 2.10
N ALA A 287 9.22 -8.63 1.91
CA ALA A 287 9.32 -7.34 2.61
C ALA A 287 9.14 -7.51 4.13
N ALA A 288 8.17 -8.30 4.57
CA ALA A 288 7.94 -8.59 5.98
C ALA A 288 9.13 -9.29 6.65
N ALA A 289 9.79 -10.21 5.93
CA ALA A 289 11.01 -10.87 6.41
C ALA A 289 12.18 -9.87 6.57
N LEU A 290 12.34 -8.93 5.64
CA LEU A 290 13.34 -7.86 5.75
C LEU A 290 13.01 -6.92 6.91
N ALA A 291 11.79 -6.39 6.99
CA ALA A 291 11.37 -5.52 8.07
C ALA A 291 11.58 -6.18 9.44
N HIS A 292 11.23 -7.46 9.58
CA HIS A 292 11.46 -8.22 10.81
C HIS A 292 12.95 -8.35 11.15
N ALA A 293 13.80 -8.65 10.17
CA ALA A 293 15.24 -8.84 10.38
C ALA A 293 15.93 -7.55 10.87
N PHE A 294 15.41 -6.38 10.47
CA PHE A 294 15.94 -5.07 10.85
C PHE A 294 15.14 -4.38 11.97
N GLY A 295 14.11 -5.04 12.53
CA GLY A 295 13.29 -4.47 13.61
C GLY A 295 12.41 -3.30 13.18
N ILE A 296 12.06 -3.19 11.89
CA ILE A 296 11.25 -2.12 11.34
C ILE A 296 9.78 -2.49 11.44
N GLU A 297 8.97 -1.62 12.02
CA GLU A 297 7.52 -1.79 12.10
C GLU A 297 6.86 -1.55 10.74
N MET A 298 5.79 -2.33 10.48
CA MET A 298 5.19 -2.45 9.15
C MET A 298 3.68 -2.24 9.20
N SER A 299 3.18 -1.33 8.38
CA SER A 299 1.77 -1.11 8.10
C SER A 299 1.44 -1.39 6.63
N SER A 300 0.29 -0.93 6.10
CA SER A 300 -0.10 -1.21 4.71
C SER A 300 -0.72 -0.01 4.02
N HIS A 301 -0.51 0.08 2.72
CA HIS A 301 -1.19 1.00 1.83
C HIS A 301 -2.27 0.27 1.02
N LEU A 302 -3.52 0.79 1.01
CA LEU A 302 -4.67 0.28 0.25
C LEU A 302 -4.96 -1.24 0.43
N PHE A 303 -5.77 -1.79 -0.45
CA PHE A 303 -6.09 -3.23 -0.55
C PHE A 303 -6.51 -3.89 0.77
N PRO A 304 -7.48 -3.33 1.53
CA PRO A 304 -7.82 -3.84 2.87
C PRO A 304 -8.24 -5.30 2.87
N GLU A 305 -8.79 -5.81 1.77
CA GLU A 305 -9.19 -7.22 1.61
C GLU A 305 -8.00 -8.18 1.68
N TYR A 306 -6.82 -7.76 1.21
CA TYR A 306 -5.55 -8.49 1.31
C TYR A 306 -4.74 -8.06 2.52
N SER A 307 -4.56 -6.75 2.69
CA SER A 307 -3.66 -6.16 3.68
C SER A 307 -3.95 -6.62 5.11
N ARG A 308 -5.23 -6.74 5.49
CA ARG A 308 -5.61 -7.27 6.81
C ARG A 308 -5.12 -8.69 7.07
N HIS A 309 -5.10 -9.56 6.05
CA HIS A 309 -4.56 -10.91 6.17
C HIS A 309 -3.04 -10.91 6.27
N LEU A 310 -2.42 -10.07 5.46
CA LEU A 310 -0.96 -9.94 5.39
C LEU A 310 -0.41 -9.35 6.70
N LEU A 311 -0.99 -8.27 7.20
CA LEU A 311 -0.61 -7.66 8.47
C LEU A 311 -0.81 -8.63 9.66
N ALA A 312 -1.92 -9.37 9.68
CA ALA A 312 -2.16 -10.35 10.75
C ALA A 312 -1.12 -11.49 10.77
N ALA A 313 -0.43 -11.74 9.64
CA ALA A 313 0.67 -12.68 9.51
C ALA A 313 2.07 -12.02 9.59
N THR A 314 2.14 -10.69 9.71
CA THR A 314 3.42 -9.94 9.76
C THR A 314 3.88 -9.78 11.21
N PRO A 315 5.10 -10.22 11.59
CA PRO A 315 5.58 -10.15 12.96
C PRO A 315 5.73 -8.72 13.50
N THR A 316 6.10 -7.77 12.65
CA THR A 316 6.34 -6.36 12.99
C THR A 316 5.14 -5.44 12.69
N CYS A 317 3.93 -6.00 12.55
CA CYS A 317 2.71 -5.21 12.31
C CYS A 317 2.42 -4.26 13.47
N HIS A 318 2.24 -2.98 13.16
CA HIS A 318 1.86 -1.92 14.11
C HIS A 318 0.56 -1.20 13.77
#